data_100e76e9b368d6497e41c4bd65464c94
#
_entry.id   100e76e9b368d6497e41c4bd65464c94
#
_cell.length_a   1.000
_cell.length_b   1.000
_cell.length_c   1.000
_cell.angle_alpha   90.00
_cell.angle_beta   90.00
_cell.angle_gamma   90.00
#
_symmetry.space_group_name_H-M   'P 1'
#
loop_
_entity.id
_entity.type
_entity.pdbx_description
1 polymer ?
#
loop_
_entity_poly.entity_id
_entity_poly.type
_entity_poly.pdbx_seq_one_letter_code
_entity_poly.pdbx_strand_id
1 'polypeptide(L)'
;MYELQDWAAVQRVYKQTGSKRETARILGISRNTVRKLLKLTEPPSYHRTDYKSCIDGYKEQIITWRCKPYEFNGTRIYRELKALGYEGSIGPVYRFLRKVDEDIGQISSKATVRIETPPGDQAQFDWSEYSVVVGGRERKVYCFSMILSASRKKAVCFSLSDDAAAIYEAIQELFYDLGGVTLELLIDNPKALVISNNPKSEDEIRYNPQALMLAKHLGTELNACPCYWPRKKGKIESPFMYLEQLFVKGNSFATMEELNRRGKQFVNAWCDEVHGTTKRIPNQHYLLEEKQVLLPLPDTRYRTRQLQKRIVSNDSFISINSNKYSVPVRYVGRTLLFRIIYGFRIELYDLQEKPVLSLEAADGKHTVRVDGSHYREIAPQVSTSIPQIRRDFTERFSNGQRYLEAAARKFSQPTHHARKIMLLQDLYDDPVLD
;
A
#
# COMPACT_ATOMS: atom_id res chain seq x y z
N MET A 1 -31.65 0.52 43.15
CA MET A 1 -30.72 -0.54 43.62
C MET A 1 -30.38 -0.15 45.07
N TYR A 2 -30.36 -1.06 46.04
CA TYR A 2 -30.06 -0.71 47.43
C TYR A 2 -28.59 -0.92 47.71
N GLU A 3 -27.94 0.11 48.28
CA GLU A 3 -26.50 0.15 48.53
C GLU A 3 -26.16 -0.11 50.03
N LEU A 4 -24.89 -0.12 50.36
CA LEU A 4 -24.35 -0.26 51.70
C LEU A 4 -25.04 0.74 52.69
N GLN A 5 -25.24 1.98 52.23
CA GLN A 5 -25.87 3.04 53.05
C GLN A 5 -27.32 2.73 53.36
N ASP A 6 -28.09 2.20 52.40
CA ASP A 6 -29.48 1.81 52.57
C ASP A 6 -29.63 0.66 53.58
N TRP A 7 -28.76 -0.36 53.47
CA TRP A 7 -28.73 -1.48 54.40
C TRP A 7 -28.40 -1.04 55.83
N ALA A 8 -27.36 -0.21 56.00
CA ALA A 8 -26.94 0.32 57.27
C ALA A 8 -28.05 1.21 57.91
N ALA A 9 -28.72 2.05 57.12
CA ALA A 9 -29.84 2.87 57.55
C ALA A 9 -31.01 2.00 58.05
N VAL A 10 -31.36 0.94 57.31
CA VAL A 10 -32.43 0.01 57.73
C VAL A 10 -32.09 -0.70 59.04
N GLN A 11 -30.84 -1.20 59.17
CA GLN A 11 -30.42 -1.84 60.46
C GLN A 11 -30.44 -0.90 61.58
N ARG A 12 -30.03 0.36 61.48
CA ARG A 12 -29.98 1.37 62.48
C ARG A 12 -31.40 1.80 62.95
N VAL A 13 -32.24 2.13 61.96
CA VAL A 13 -33.61 2.59 62.30
C VAL A 13 -34.45 1.45 62.85
N TYR A 14 -34.30 0.22 62.42
CA TYR A 14 -34.96 -0.95 62.95
C TYR A 14 -34.57 -1.24 64.45
N LYS A 15 -33.25 -1.08 64.74
CA LYS A 15 -32.75 -1.20 66.13
C LYS A 15 -33.43 -0.18 67.08
N GLN A 16 -33.78 1.02 66.60
CA GLN A 16 -34.39 2.07 67.36
C GLN A 16 -35.89 1.88 67.48
N THR A 17 -36.58 1.43 66.46
CA THR A 17 -38.04 1.37 66.37
C THR A 17 -38.64 0.01 66.73
N GLY A 18 -37.89 -1.05 66.62
CA GLY A 18 -38.35 -2.43 66.79
C GLY A 18 -39.44 -2.88 65.78
N SER A 19 -39.89 -1.98 64.91
CA SER A 19 -41.05 -2.18 64.04
C SER A 19 -40.69 -2.02 62.55
N LYS A 20 -40.88 -3.10 61.76
CA LYS A 20 -40.69 -3.06 60.35
C LYS A 20 -41.58 -2.06 59.60
N ARG A 21 -42.78 -1.79 60.16
CA ARG A 21 -43.75 -0.84 59.60
C ARG A 21 -43.24 0.58 59.77
N GLU A 22 -42.82 0.89 61.02
CA GLU A 22 -42.29 2.20 61.38
C GLU A 22 -40.95 2.51 60.64
N THR A 23 -40.06 1.54 60.61
CA THR A 23 -38.82 1.65 59.84
C THR A 23 -39.08 1.96 58.35
N ALA A 24 -40.05 1.28 57.71
CA ALA A 24 -40.47 1.53 56.35
C ALA A 24 -41.01 2.94 56.16
N ARG A 25 -41.80 3.45 57.14
CA ARG A 25 -42.35 4.81 57.11
C ARG A 25 -41.27 5.87 57.21
N ILE A 26 -40.34 5.71 58.14
CA ILE A 26 -39.27 6.68 58.41
C ILE A 26 -38.31 6.77 57.21
N LEU A 27 -37.96 5.64 56.58
CA LEU A 27 -37.01 5.59 55.49
C LEU A 27 -37.68 5.76 54.12
N GLY A 28 -38.99 5.88 54.02
CA GLY A 28 -39.68 6.04 52.71
C GLY A 28 -39.62 4.84 51.81
N ILE A 29 -39.37 3.63 52.31
CA ILE A 29 -39.22 2.41 51.56
C ILE A 29 -40.29 1.38 51.85
N SER A 30 -40.45 0.38 50.92
CA SER A 30 -41.47 -0.63 51.15
C SER A 30 -41.18 -1.53 52.39
N ARG A 31 -42.22 -1.99 53.13
CA ARG A 31 -42.06 -2.96 54.21
C ARG A 31 -41.40 -4.27 53.77
N ASN A 32 -41.58 -4.68 52.47
CA ASN A 32 -40.95 -5.85 51.90
C ASN A 32 -39.45 -5.62 51.69
N THR A 33 -39.05 -4.40 51.35
CA THR A 33 -37.64 -3.99 51.24
C THR A 33 -36.95 -4.05 52.59
N VAL A 34 -37.56 -3.48 53.63
CA VAL A 34 -37.07 -3.58 55.02
C VAL A 34 -36.90 -5.05 55.43
N ARG A 35 -37.86 -5.92 55.13
CA ARG A 35 -37.80 -7.35 55.45
C ARG A 35 -36.66 -8.03 54.76
N LYS A 36 -36.40 -7.68 53.45
CA LYS A 36 -35.28 -8.25 52.64
C LYS A 36 -33.93 -7.81 53.21
N LEU A 37 -33.75 -6.52 53.48
CA LEU A 37 -32.48 -5.98 53.98
C LEU A 37 -32.15 -6.43 55.43
N LEU A 38 -33.16 -6.65 56.30
CA LEU A 38 -32.97 -7.21 57.63
C LEU A 38 -32.61 -8.71 57.64
N LYS A 39 -32.88 -9.44 56.58
CA LYS A 39 -32.46 -10.85 56.43
C LYS A 39 -31.03 -11.02 56.01
N LEU A 40 -30.41 -9.96 55.52
CA LEU A 40 -29.03 -9.99 55.08
C LEU A 40 -28.09 -9.79 56.29
N THR A 41 -27.22 -10.74 56.52
CA THR A 41 -26.17 -10.68 57.55
C THR A 41 -25.03 -9.75 57.15
N GLU A 42 -24.85 -9.55 55.84
CA GLU A 42 -23.84 -8.67 55.27
C GLU A 42 -24.49 -7.67 54.30
N PRO A 43 -23.82 -6.52 54.01
CA PRO A 43 -24.33 -5.53 53.07
C PRO A 43 -24.57 -6.15 51.70
N PRO A 44 -25.64 -5.76 50.97
CA PRO A 44 -25.86 -6.25 49.62
C PRO A 44 -24.74 -5.79 48.71
N SER A 45 -23.93 -6.73 48.22
CA SER A 45 -22.96 -6.50 47.19
C SER A 45 -23.56 -6.86 45.83
N TYR A 46 -23.42 -5.96 44.86
CA TYR A 46 -23.84 -6.23 43.49
C TYR A 46 -22.79 -7.06 42.81
N HIS A 47 -22.98 -8.37 42.72
CA HIS A 47 -22.23 -9.24 41.83
C HIS A 47 -22.93 -9.30 40.49
N ARG A 48 -22.32 -8.67 39.49
CA ARG A 48 -22.74 -8.83 38.08
C ARG A 48 -22.51 -10.28 37.71
N THR A 49 -23.53 -11.02 37.35
CA THR A 49 -23.40 -12.34 36.76
C THR A 49 -22.52 -12.21 35.50
N ASP A 50 -21.50 -13.03 35.38
CA ASP A 50 -20.61 -13.04 34.22
C ASP A 50 -21.42 -13.42 32.98
N TYR A 51 -21.84 -12.41 32.22
CA TYR A 51 -22.39 -12.62 30.90
C TYR A 51 -21.25 -12.97 29.95
N LYS A 52 -21.35 -14.10 29.27
CA LYS A 52 -20.48 -14.43 28.18
C LYS A 52 -20.56 -13.32 27.13
N SER A 53 -19.44 -12.67 26.87
CA SER A 53 -19.34 -11.66 25.81
C SER A 53 -19.20 -12.33 24.45
N CYS A 54 -19.82 -11.75 23.43
CA CYS A 54 -19.66 -12.25 22.04
C CYS A 54 -18.19 -12.30 21.57
N ILE A 55 -17.30 -11.63 22.29
CA ILE A 55 -15.86 -11.59 21.99
C ILE A 55 -15.07 -12.71 22.71
N ASP A 56 -15.67 -13.41 23.68
CA ASP A 56 -14.91 -14.32 24.55
C ASP A 56 -14.24 -15.46 23.78
N GLY A 57 -14.87 -15.97 22.72
CA GLY A 57 -14.28 -16.99 21.86
C GLY A 57 -13.13 -16.51 20.95
N TYR A 58 -12.91 -15.19 20.90
CA TYR A 58 -11.91 -14.57 20.00
C TYR A 58 -10.77 -13.87 20.76
N LYS A 59 -10.77 -13.89 22.09
CA LYS A 59 -9.82 -13.13 22.92
C LYS A 59 -8.36 -13.49 22.63
N GLU A 60 -8.02 -14.77 22.55
CA GLU A 60 -6.66 -15.23 22.26
C GLU A 60 -6.18 -14.77 20.89
N GLN A 61 -7.05 -14.88 19.90
CA GLN A 61 -6.75 -14.42 18.55
C GLN A 61 -6.53 -12.89 18.48
N ILE A 62 -7.35 -12.13 19.23
CA ILE A 62 -7.20 -10.67 19.31
C ILE A 62 -5.87 -10.29 19.97
N ILE A 63 -5.46 -10.99 21.05
CA ILE A 63 -4.17 -10.76 21.72
C ILE A 63 -3.02 -11.08 20.75
N THR A 64 -3.08 -12.23 20.06
CA THR A 64 -2.08 -12.62 19.05
C THR A 64 -1.91 -11.55 17.98
N TRP A 65 -3.01 -11.05 17.42
CA TRP A 65 -2.96 -10.00 16.39
C TRP A 65 -2.55 -8.62 16.95
N ARG A 66 -2.75 -8.36 18.23
CA ARG A 66 -2.34 -7.10 18.87
C ARG A 66 -0.86 -7.07 19.20
N CYS A 67 -0.24 -8.22 19.49
CA CYS A 67 1.16 -8.36 19.83
C CYS A 67 2.05 -8.57 18.59
N LYS A 68 3.38 -8.46 18.78
CA LYS A 68 4.35 -8.83 17.73
C LYS A 68 4.19 -10.30 17.33
N PRO A 69 4.36 -10.64 16.05
CA PRO A 69 4.86 -9.77 14.96
C PRO A 69 3.78 -8.96 14.22
N TYR A 70 2.49 -9.12 14.55
CA TYR A 70 1.38 -8.54 13.76
C TYR A 70 1.10 -7.08 14.08
N GLU A 71 1.01 -6.70 15.35
CA GLU A 71 0.72 -5.34 15.85
C GLU A 71 -0.50 -4.68 15.14
N PHE A 72 -1.57 -5.46 14.90
CA PHE A 72 -2.76 -4.95 14.23
C PHE A 72 -3.50 -3.95 15.09
N ASN A 73 -4.05 -2.90 14.46
CA ASN A 73 -4.94 -1.97 15.13
C ASN A 73 -6.38 -2.53 15.28
N GLY A 74 -7.21 -1.89 16.09
CA GLY A 74 -8.56 -2.36 16.39
C GLY A 74 -9.47 -2.49 15.16
N THR A 75 -9.32 -1.62 14.17
CA THR A 75 -10.09 -1.68 12.92
C THR A 75 -9.70 -2.91 12.09
N ARG A 76 -8.41 -3.21 12.00
CA ARG A 76 -7.93 -4.42 11.30
C ARG A 76 -8.42 -5.67 12.02
N ILE A 77 -8.25 -5.73 13.34
CA ILE A 77 -8.72 -6.85 14.16
C ILE A 77 -10.22 -7.09 13.97
N TYR A 78 -11.03 -6.03 13.99
CA TYR A 78 -12.46 -6.15 13.75
C TYR A 78 -12.80 -6.70 12.36
N ARG A 79 -12.10 -6.29 11.31
CA ARG A 79 -12.28 -6.82 9.95
C ARG A 79 -11.92 -8.30 9.85
N GLU A 80 -10.81 -8.71 10.45
CA GLU A 80 -10.41 -10.12 10.51
C GLU A 80 -11.40 -10.97 11.30
N LEU A 81 -11.92 -10.44 12.43
CA LEU A 81 -12.97 -11.10 13.20
C LEU A 81 -14.26 -11.28 12.39
N LYS A 82 -14.64 -10.28 11.60
CA LYS A 82 -15.80 -10.40 10.69
C LYS A 82 -15.59 -11.50 9.66
N ALA A 83 -14.39 -11.63 9.09
CA ALA A 83 -14.04 -12.71 8.17
C ALA A 83 -14.09 -14.10 8.84
N LEU A 84 -13.85 -14.17 10.17
CA LEU A 84 -13.98 -15.39 10.97
C LEU A 84 -15.41 -15.66 11.49
N GLY A 85 -16.41 -14.86 11.07
CA GLY A 85 -17.80 -15.05 11.46
C GLY A 85 -18.22 -14.30 12.74
N TYR A 86 -17.45 -13.31 13.21
CA TYR A 86 -17.87 -12.49 14.33
C TYR A 86 -19.05 -11.57 13.95
N GLU A 87 -20.21 -11.76 14.57
CA GLU A 87 -21.42 -10.99 14.28
C GLU A 87 -21.60 -9.74 15.15
N GLY A 88 -20.80 -9.61 16.22
CA GLY A 88 -20.87 -8.49 17.14
C GLY A 88 -20.46 -7.14 16.54
N SER A 89 -20.76 -6.06 17.24
CA SER A 89 -20.30 -4.71 16.89
C SER A 89 -18.83 -4.50 17.24
N ILE A 90 -18.25 -3.41 16.75
CA ILE A 90 -16.84 -3.04 17.00
C ILE A 90 -16.58 -2.62 18.45
N GLY A 91 -17.59 -2.18 19.17
CA GLY A 91 -17.48 -1.67 20.56
C GLY A 91 -16.86 -2.65 21.57
N PRO A 92 -17.32 -3.91 21.64
CA PRO A 92 -16.70 -4.93 22.50
C PRO A 92 -15.21 -5.17 22.17
N VAL A 93 -14.83 -5.15 20.88
CA VAL A 93 -13.44 -5.31 20.44
C VAL A 93 -12.57 -4.19 21.00
N TYR A 94 -12.98 -2.92 20.85
CA TYR A 94 -12.23 -1.79 21.40
C TYR A 94 -12.17 -1.76 22.93
N ARG A 95 -13.23 -2.17 23.60
CA ARG A 95 -13.22 -2.29 25.08
C ARG A 95 -12.22 -3.35 25.55
N PHE A 96 -12.12 -4.46 24.83
CA PHE A 96 -11.15 -5.50 25.17
C PHE A 96 -9.72 -5.05 24.86
N LEU A 97 -9.50 -4.44 23.68
CA LEU A 97 -8.20 -3.90 23.30
C LEU A 97 -7.69 -2.84 24.30
N ARG A 98 -8.57 -2.00 24.85
CA ARG A 98 -8.16 -1.03 25.86
C ARG A 98 -7.57 -1.72 27.10
N LYS A 99 -8.16 -2.82 27.55
CA LYS A 99 -7.60 -3.61 28.66
C LYS A 99 -6.25 -4.22 28.29
N VAL A 100 -6.13 -4.79 27.10
CA VAL A 100 -4.88 -5.34 26.61
C VAL A 100 -3.80 -4.25 26.51
N ASP A 101 -4.14 -3.05 26.02
CA ASP A 101 -3.21 -1.92 25.90
C ASP A 101 -2.83 -1.31 27.24
N GLU A 102 -3.73 -1.31 28.25
CA GLU A 102 -3.46 -0.94 29.66
C GLU A 102 -2.45 -1.91 30.29
N ASP A 103 -2.65 -3.20 30.07
CA ASP A 103 -1.73 -4.26 30.53
C ASP A 103 -0.34 -4.17 29.86
N ILE A 104 -0.28 -3.66 28.62
CA ILE A 104 0.99 -3.47 27.86
C ILE A 104 1.63 -2.09 28.11
N GLY A 105 0.94 -1.17 28.80
CA GLY A 105 1.48 0.14 29.21
C GLY A 105 1.49 1.22 28.12
N GLN A 106 0.59 1.19 27.14
CA GLN A 106 0.53 2.19 26.06
C GLN A 106 -0.73 3.08 26.14
N ILE A 107 -0.61 4.28 26.68
CA ILE A 107 -1.65 5.32 26.58
C ILE A 107 -1.03 6.64 26.07
N SER A 108 -1.54 7.20 24.97
CA SER A 108 -1.24 8.58 24.56
C SER A 108 -2.48 9.30 24.04
N SER A 109 -2.73 10.52 24.53
CA SER A 109 -3.78 11.42 24.05
C SER A 109 -3.17 12.66 23.39
N LYS A 110 -3.62 13.02 22.17
CA LYS A 110 -3.24 14.26 21.48
C LYS A 110 -4.48 14.99 20.97
N ALA A 111 -4.62 16.28 21.32
CA ALA A 111 -5.65 17.14 20.76
C ALA A 111 -5.20 17.79 19.45
N THR A 112 -6.07 17.83 18.43
CA THR A 112 -5.80 18.46 17.12
C THR A 112 -6.89 19.45 16.74
N VAL A 113 -6.49 20.57 16.09
CA VAL A 113 -7.42 21.56 15.51
C VAL A 113 -7.72 21.13 14.07
N ARG A 114 -9.00 21.09 13.71
CA ARG A 114 -9.44 20.76 12.35
C ARG A 114 -9.49 22.02 11.49
N ILE A 115 -8.84 21.96 10.34
CA ILE A 115 -8.90 23.00 9.31
C ILE A 115 -9.64 22.39 8.13
N GLU A 116 -10.84 22.90 7.83
CA GLU A 116 -11.58 22.53 6.64
C GLU A 116 -11.29 23.54 5.52
N THR A 117 -11.21 23.06 4.29
CA THR A 117 -10.94 23.86 3.09
C THR A 117 -12.04 23.60 2.06
N PRO A 118 -12.39 24.61 1.23
CA PRO A 118 -13.34 24.40 0.14
C PRO A 118 -12.91 23.31 -0.84
N PRO A 119 -13.86 22.75 -1.62
CA PRO A 119 -13.52 21.81 -2.70
C PRO A 119 -12.57 22.43 -3.73
N GLY A 120 -11.57 21.68 -4.15
CA GLY A 120 -10.58 22.09 -5.15
C GLY A 120 -9.47 23.00 -4.65
N ASP A 121 -9.56 23.57 -3.45
CA ASP A 121 -8.57 24.52 -2.94
C ASP A 121 -7.25 23.81 -2.59
N GLN A 122 -7.29 22.72 -1.83
CA GLN A 122 -6.08 22.15 -1.26
C GLN A 122 -6.03 20.62 -1.37
N ALA A 123 -4.87 20.12 -1.81
CA ALA A 123 -4.44 18.76 -1.57
C ALA A 123 -3.31 18.71 -0.54
N GLN A 124 -3.20 17.62 0.19
CA GLN A 124 -2.09 17.35 1.09
C GLN A 124 -1.27 16.18 0.56
N PHE A 125 0.04 16.37 0.44
CA PHE A 125 0.98 15.36 -0.02
C PHE A 125 1.94 14.99 1.10
N ASP A 126 2.18 13.69 1.24
CA ASP A 126 3.13 13.13 2.19
C ASP A 126 3.55 11.73 1.77
N TRP A 127 4.57 11.16 2.44
CA TRP A 127 4.94 9.76 2.24
C TRP A 127 5.40 9.11 3.53
N SER A 128 5.34 7.79 3.52
CA SER A 128 5.81 6.93 4.61
C SER A 128 6.62 5.79 4.04
N GLU A 129 7.49 5.25 4.85
CA GLU A 129 8.32 4.10 4.53
C GLU A 129 7.70 2.84 5.13
N TYR A 130 7.66 1.77 4.34
CA TYR A 130 7.19 0.45 4.78
C TYR A 130 8.20 -0.63 4.42
N SER A 131 8.22 -1.70 5.22
CA SER A 131 8.84 -2.96 4.85
C SER A 131 7.78 -3.87 4.22
N VAL A 132 7.97 -4.26 2.95
CA VAL A 132 6.98 -4.98 2.15
C VAL A 132 7.63 -6.18 1.47
N VAL A 133 6.97 -7.33 1.50
CA VAL A 133 7.42 -8.50 0.74
C VAL A 133 7.02 -8.37 -0.73
N VAL A 134 8.01 -8.14 -1.60
CA VAL A 134 7.81 -8.05 -3.06
C VAL A 134 8.77 -9.00 -3.76
N GLY A 135 8.25 -9.86 -4.63
CA GLY A 135 9.05 -10.88 -5.32
C GLY A 135 9.69 -11.89 -4.36
N GLY A 136 9.00 -12.21 -3.24
CA GLY A 136 9.47 -13.13 -2.21
C GLY A 136 10.58 -12.58 -1.32
N ARG A 137 10.89 -11.28 -1.39
CA ARG A 137 11.91 -10.61 -0.58
C ARG A 137 11.32 -9.41 0.14
N GLU A 138 11.75 -9.19 1.37
CA GLU A 138 11.44 -7.98 2.11
C GLU A 138 12.19 -6.80 1.50
N ARG A 139 11.46 -5.72 1.21
CA ARG A 139 11.98 -4.51 0.59
C ARG A 139 11.51 -3.28 1.33
N LYS A 140 12.37 -2.31 1.42
CA LYS A 140 12.04 -0.95 1.80
C LYS A 140 11.28 -0.28 0.64
N VAL A 141 10.04 0.13 0.90
CA VAL A 141 9.16 0.73 -0.08
C VAL A 141 8.62 2.05 0.46
N TYR A 142 8.66 3.08 -0.34
CA TYR A 142 8.07 4.39 -0.03
C TYR A 142 6.66 4.46 -0.58
N CYS A 143 5.70 4.78 0.27
CA CYS A 143 4.31 5.02 -0.11
C CYS A 143 4.08 6.52 -0.16
N PHE A 144 3.97 7.08 -1.34
CA PHE A 144 3.52 8.45 -1.56
C PHE A 144 2.00 8.48 -1.54
N SER A 145 1.43 9.45 -0.83
CA SER A 145 -0.01 9.62 -0.71
C SER A 145 -0.41 11.07 -0.94
N MET A 146 -1.53 11.26 -1.59
CA MET A 146 -2.19 12.55 -1.73
C MET A 146 -3.64 12.44 -1.31
N ILE A 147 -4.12 13.42 -0.54
CA ILE A 147 -5.50 13.53 -0.11
C ILE A 147 -6.07 14.88 -0.47
N LEU A 148 -7.21 14.90 -1.14
CA LEU A 148 -7.98 16.12 -1.36
C LEU A 148 -8.60 16.57 -0.03
N SER A 149 -8.38 17.82 0.34
CA SER A 149 -8.69 18.30 1.69
C SER A 149 -10.18 18.44 1.98
N ALA A 150 -11.05 18.60 0.97
CA ALA A 150 -12.49 18.68 1.14
C ALA A 150 -13.15 17.30 1.13
N SER A 151 -13.09 16.57 0.03
CA SER A 151 -13.75 15.27 -0.11
C SER A 151 -13.12 14.15 0.71
N ARG A 152 -11.87 14.27 1.08
CA ARG A 152 -11.03 13.18 1.65
C ARG A 152 -10.72 12.07 0.63
N LYS A 153 -10.94 12.32 -0.65
CA LYS A 153 -10.50 11.42 -1.72
C LYS A 153 -8.99 11.25 -1.67
N LYS A 154 -8.52 10.02 -1.78
CA LYS A 154 -7.11 9.66 -1.64
C LYS A 154 -6.59 9.00 -2.89
N ALA A 155 -5.30 9.22 -3.15
CA ALA A 155 -4.52 8.48 -4.13
C ALA A 155 -3.19 8.05 -3.51
N VAL A 156 -2.63 6.92 -3.97
CA VAL A 156 -1.34 6.41 -3.51
C VAL A 156 -0.52 5.86 -4.66
N CYS A 157 0.81 5.99 -4.56
CA CYS A 157 1.74 5.24 -5.38
C CYS A 157 2.94 4.77 -4.55
N PHE A 158 3.51 3.62 -4.94
CA PHE A 158 4.62 2.99 -4.25
C PHE A 158 5.88 3.06 -5.10
N SER A 159 7.01 3.33 -4.46
CA SER A 159 8.32 3.49 -5.08
C SER A 159 9.39 2.77 -4.27
N LEU A 160 10.47 2.36 -4.95
CA LEU A 160 11.70 1.91 -4.29
C LEU A 160 12.71 3.04 -4.03
N SER A 161 12.36 4.28 -4.43
CA SER A 161 13.20 5.48 -4.25
C SER A 161 12.36 6.62 -3.68
N ASP A 162 12.96 7.44 -2.82
CA ASP A 162 12.43 8.70 -2.30
C ASP A 162 13.29 9.90 -2.74
N ASP A 163 14.08 9.74 -3.81
CA ASP A 163 14.85 10.85 -4.36
C ASP A 163 13.93 11.97 -4.89
N ALA A 164 14.49 13.16 -5.10
CA ALA A 164 13.71 14.31 -5.53
C ALA A 164 12.89 14.04 -6.81
N ALA A 165 13.46 13.29 -7.77
CA ALA A 165 12.78 12.97 -8.99
C ALA A 165 11.60 12.00 -8.77
N ALA A 166 11.74 11.01 -7.86
CA ALA A 166 10.65 10.10 -7.49
C ALA A 166 9.52 10.84 -6.78
N ILE A 167 9.84 11.83 -5.92
CA ILE A 167 8.85 12.70 -5.28
C ILE A 167 8.07 13.50 -6.34
N TYR A 168 8.77 14.10 -7.32
CA TYR A 168 8.11 14.85 -8.39
C TYR A 168 7.27 13.98 -9.32
N GLU A 169 7.75 12.77 -9.62
CA GLU A 169 6.99 11.75 -10.37
C GLU A 169 5.74 11.37 -9.61
N ALA A 170 5.84 11.12 -8.30
CA ALA A 170 4.73 10.77 -7.45
C ALA A 170 3.67 11.88 -7.37
N ILE A 171 4.06 13.13 -7.17
CA ILE A 171 3.12 14.27 -7.15
C ILE A 171 2.30 14.32 -8.44
N GLN A 172 2.97 14.18 -9.59
CA GLN A 172 2.26 14.15 -10.88
C GLN A 172 1.31 12.95 -10.98
N GLU A 173 1.81 11.74 -10.71
CA GLU A 173 1.00 10.52 -10.82
C GLU A 173 -0.26 10.61 -9.96
N LEU A 174 -0.13 11.13 -8.73
CA LEU A 174 -1.25 11.25 -7.80
C LEU A 174 -2.29 12.26 -8.27
N PHE A 175 -1.89 13.40 -8.86
CA PHE A 175 -2.84 14.33 -9.49
C PHE A 175 -3.52 13.70 -10.71
N TYR A 176 -2.80 12.92 -11.53
CA TYR A 176 -3.40 12.20 -12.65
C TYR A 176 -4.39 11.14 -12.16
N ASP A 177 -4.10 10.41 -11.08
CA ASP A 177 -5.02 9.46 -10.47
C ASP A 177 -6.25 10.14 -9.86
N LEU A 178 -6.10 11.35 -9.34
CA LEU A 178 -7.21 12.17 -8.83
C LEU A 178 -8.01 12.85 -9.96
N GLY A 179 -7.47 12.91 -11.18
CA GLY A 179 -8.16 13.45 -12.34
C GLY A 179 -8.21 14.97 -12.41
N GLY A 180 -7.34 15.68 -11.70
CA GLY A 180 -7.23 17.15 -11.70
C GLY A 180 -6.26 17.65 -10.65
N VAL A 181 -6.02 18.96 -10.63
CA VAL A 181 -5.05 19.63 -9.76
C VAL A 181 -5.77 20.62 -8.85
N THR A 182 -5.34 20.72 -7.59
CA THR A 182 -5.84 21.72 -6.63
C THR A 182 -5.10 23.04 -6.77
N LEU A 183 -5.71 24.12 -6.31
CA LEU A 183 -5.06 25.45 -6.29
C LEU A 183 -3.77 25.41 -5.46
N GLU A 184 -3.78 24.71 -4.34
CA GLU A 184 -2.67 24.61 -3.40
C GLU A 184 -2.30 23.14 -3.13
N LEU A 185 -1.00 22.86 -3.06
CA LEU A 185 -0.45 21.59 -2.58
C LEU A 185 0.27 21.81 -1.25
N LEU A 186 -0.31 21.33 -0.16
CA LEU A 186 0.29 21.35 1.17
C LEU A 186 1.35 20.25 1.26
N ILE A 187 2.59 20.64 1.58
CA ILE A 187 3.75 19.75 1.62
C ILE A 187 4.50 19.92 2.95
N ASP A 188 5.27 18.89 3.31
CA ASP A 188 6.27 18.98 4.35
C ASP A 188 7.54 19.69 3.85
N ASN A 189 8.54 19.81 4.72
CA ASN A 189 9.78 20.52 4.47
C ASN A 189 10.98 19.62 4.08
N PRO A 190 10.85 18.56 3.25
CA PRO A 190 12.01 17.82 2.78
C PRO A 190 12.82 18.69 1.81
N LYS A 191 14.14 18.54 1.79
CA LYS A 191 15.02 19.34 0.93
C LYS A 191 14.72 19.25 -0.57
N ALA A 192 14.08 18.16 -0.99
CA ALA A 192 13.59 18.01 -2.36
C ALA A 192 12.53 19.06 -2.73
N LEU A 193 11.72 19.51 -1.78
CA LEU A 193 10.64 20.47 -2.00
C LEU A 193 10.96 21.85 -1.41
N VAL A 194 11.54 21.89 -0.21
CA VAL A 194 11.81 23.11 0.54
C VAL A 194 13.29 23.19 0.96
N ILE A 195 14.01 24.19 0.48
CA ILE A 195 15.42 24.38 0.83
C ILE A 195 15.56 24.92 2.26
N SER A 196 14.76 25.93 2.60
CA SER A 196 14.73 26.51 3.95
C SER A 196 13.34 27.03 4.30
N ASN A 197 12.91 26.73 5.51
CA ASN A 197 11.70 27.24 6.15
C ASN A 197 12.05 27.49 7.61
N ASN A 198 12.58 28.69 7.94
CA ASN A 198 13.02 28.99 9.29
C ASN A 198 11.99 29.91 9.98
N PRO A 199 11.28 29.43 11.02
CA PRO A 199 10.28 30.25 11.73
C PRO A 199 10.84 31.42 12.53
N LYS A 200 12.15 31.47 12.70
CA LYS A 200 12.84 32.57 13.43
C LYS A 200 13.44 33.62 12.50
N SER A 201 13.33 33.48 11.20
CA SER A 201 13.80 34.38 10.19
C SER A 201 12.59 35.09 9.56
N GLU A 202 12.68 36.37 9.32
CA GLU A 202 11.72 37.13 8.50
C GLU A 202 11.85 36.78 7.00
N ASP A 203 12.83 35.89 6.65
CA ASP A 203 13.03 35.45 5.29
C ASP A 203 11.87 34.60 4.81
N GLU A 204 11.46 34.78 3.56
CA GLU A 204 10.48 33.99 2.87
C GLU A 204 10.91 32.51 2.78
N ILE A 205 9.93 31.59 2.74
CA ILE A 205 10.17 30.18 2.52
C ILE A 205 10.88 29.99 1.18
N ARG A 206 12.04 29.34 1.18
CA ARG A 206 12.80 29.05 -0.03
C ARG A 206 12.49 27.63 -0.52
N TYR A 207 11.71 27.55 -1.58
CA TYR A 207 11.41 26.29 -2.26
C TYR A 207 12.55 25.84 -3.18
N ASN A 208 12.60 24.54 -3.46
CA ASN A 208 13.50 24.00 -4.48
C ASN A 208 13.05 24.50 -5.86
N PRO A 209 13.96 25.08 -6.69
CA PRO A 209 13.60 25.58 -8.03
C PRO A 209 12.91 24.54 -8.92
N GLN A 210 13.33 23.27 -8.86
CA GLN A 210 12.70 22.20 -9.63
C GLN A 210 11.28 21.90 -9.15
N ALA A 211 11.03 21.98 -7.83
CA ALA A 211 9.69 21.84 -7.26
C ALA A 211 8.77 22.99 -7.70
N LEU A 212 9.29 24.23 -7.74
CA LEU A 212 8.55 25.39 -8.27
C LEU A 212 8.23 25.23 -9.77
N MET A 213 9.19 24.71 -10.56
CA MET A 213 8.93 24.44 -11.98
C MET A 213 7.87 23.37 -12.18
N LEU A 214 7.88 22.32 -11.36
CA LEU A 214 6.82 21.30 -11.36
C LEU A 214 5.47 21.92 -10.99
N ALA A 215 5.41 22.68 -9.91
CA ALA A 215 4.18 23.34 -9.46
C ALA A 215 3.60 24.28 -10.52
N LYS A 216 4.45 25.08 -11.16
CA LYS A 216 4.08 25.94 -12.30
C LYS A 216 3.54 25.14 -13.48
N HIS A 217 4.18 23.99 -13.80
CA HIS A 217 3.72 23.12 -14.88
C HIS A 217 2.34 22.51 -14.59
N LEU A 218 2.09 22.13 -13.33
CA LEU A 218 0.82 21.59 -12.87
C LEU A 218 -0.26 22.67 -12.68
N GLY A 219 0.12 23.94 -12.51
CA GLY A 219 -0.82 25.03 -12.22
C GLY A 219 -1.23 25.11 -10.75
N THR A 220 -0.43 24.59 -9.82
CA THR A 220 -0.69 24.60 -8.36
C THR A 220 0.34 25.45 -7.63
N GLU A 221 0.00 25.94 -6.44
CA GLU A 221 0.93 26.62 -5.56
C GLU A 221 1.43 25.66 -4.46
N LEU A 222 2.73 25.73 -4.14
CA LEU A 222 3.28 24.95 -3.03
C LEU A 222 3.07 25.72 -1.72
N ASN A 223 2.50 25.05 -0.74
CA ASN A 223 2.38 25.55 0.62
C ASN A 223 3.14 24.64 1.58
N ALA A 224 4.26 25.12 2.12
CA ALA A 224 5.05 24.36 3.08
C ALA A 224 4.43 24.46 4.48
N CYS A 225 4.34 23.33 5.18
CA CYS A 225 3.90 23.31 6.57
C CYS A 225 4.84 24.17 7.42
N PRO A 226 4.30 25.06 8.31
CA PRO A 226 5.13 25.78 9.26
C PRO A 226 5.95 24.81 10.12
N CYS A 227 7.23 25.14 10.34
CA CYS A 227 8.07 24.37 11.24
C CYS A 227 7.48 24.33 12.65
N TYR A 228 7.56 23.17 13.32
CA TYR A 228 7.02 22.91 14.66
C TYR A 228 5.48 22.94 14.78
N TRP A 229 4.73 22.87 13.66
CA TRP A 229 3.27 22.76 13.70
C TRP A 229 2.75 21.49 13.00
N PRO A 230 3.11 20.29 13.48
CA PRO A 230 2.75 19.01 12.83
C PRO A 230 1.23 18.81 12.72
N ARG A 231 0.45 19.47 13.58
CA ARG A 231 -1.03 19.35 13.63
C ARG A 231 -1.75 19.87 12.38
N LYS A 232 -1.10 20.66 11.51
CA LYS A 232 -1.70 21.17 10.27
C LYS A 232 -1.92 20.06 9.22
N LYS A 233 -1.16 18.97 9.32
CA LYS A 233 -1.19 17.79 8.43
C LYS A 233 -2.04 16.61 8.92
N GLY A 234 -2.82 16.78 9.96
CA GLY A 234 -3.61 15.67 10.58
C GLY A 234 -4.57 14.94 9.65
N LYS A 235 -4.80 15.43 8.42
CA LYS A 235 -5.64 14.75 7.42
C LYS A 235 -4.90 13.59 6.73
N ILE A 236 -3.57 13.66 6.59
CA ILE A 236 -2.78 12.69 5.85
C ILE A 236 -1.97 11.72 6.73
N GLU A 237 -1.66 12.06 7.98
CA GLU A 237 -0.90 11.19 8.89
C GLU A 237 -1.67 9.90 9.27
N SER A 238 -2.97 10.03 9.55
CA SER A 238 -3.85 8.91 9.88
C SER A 238 -3.96 7.85 8.76
N PRO A 239 -4.06 8.23 7.46
CA PRO A 239 -4.08 7.30 6.34
C PRO A 239 -2.89 6.33 6.26
N PHE A 240 -1.67 6.74 6.59
CA PHE A 240 -0.50 5.87 6.50
C PHE A 240 -0.57 4.68 7.47
N MET A 241 -1.00 4.92 8.70
CA MET A 241 -1.21 3.83 9.67
C MET A 241 -2.31 2.87 9.20
N TYR A 242 -3.38 3.40 8.58
CA TYR A 242 -4.47 2.60 8.05
C TYR A 242 -4.01 1.72 6.86
N LEU A 243 -3.24 2.30 5.92
CA LEU A 243 -2.61 1.56 4.82
C LEU A 243 -1.67 0.47 5.33
N GLU A 244 -0.81 0.80 6.28
CA GLU A 244 0.11 -0.15 6.87
C GLU A 244 -0.62 -1.36 7.46
N GLN A 245 -1.64 -1.11 8.27
CA GLN A 245 -2.35 -2.14 9.02
C GLN A 245 -3.29 -2.99 8.16
N LEU A 246 -3.95 -2.39 7.17
CA LEU A 246 -5.01 -3.06 6.41
C LEU A 246 -4.57 -3.53 5.01
N PHE A 247 -3.49 -2.97 4.48
CA PHE A 247 -3.03 -3.30 3.14
C PHE A 247 -1.62 -3.87 3.11
N VAL A 248 -0.67 -3.32 3.87
CA VAL A 248 0.74 -3.72 3.80
C VAL A 248 1.02 -4.94 4.66
N LYS A 249 0.70 -4.88 5.97
CA LYS A 249 0.98 -5.95 6.92
C LYS A 249 0.25 -7.24 6.57
N GLY A 250 1.01 -8.34 6.52
CA GLY A 250 0.48 -9.68 6.24
C GLY A 250 0.21 -9.96 4.77
N ASN A 251 0.50 -9.03 3.85
CA ASN A 251 0.40 -9.24 2.41
C ASN A 251 1.78 -9.34 1.75
N SER A 252 1.83 -10.07 0.65
CA SER A 252 2.97 -10.16 -0.25
C SER A 252 2.54 -9.88 -1.68
N PHE A 253 3.46 -9.40 -2.49
CA PHE A 253 3.21 -8.99 -3.87
C PHE A 253 4.27 -9.61 -4.79
N ALA A 254 3.88 -10.03 -5.98
CA ALA A 254 4.82 -10.61 -6.93
C ALA A 254 5.75 -9.54 -7.52
N THR A 255 5.22 -8.33 -7.80
CA THR A 255 5.96 -7.23 -8.41
C THR A 255 5.57 -5.88 -7.79
N MET A 256 6.36 -4.84 -8.04
CA MET A 256 6.04 -3.46 -7.66
C MET A 256 4.81 -2.92 -8.42
N GLU A 257 4.60 -3.35 -9.65
CA GLU A 257 3.39 -3.03 -10.43
C GLU A 257 2.14 -3.61 -9.76
N GLU A 258 2.21 -4.87 -9.30
CA GLU A 258 1.10 -5.49 -8.57
C GLU A 258 0.81 -4.73 -7.27
N LEU A 259 1.84 -4.39 -6.51
CA LEU A 259 1.70 -3.57 -5.29
C LEU A 259 0.98 -2.25 -5.60
N ASN A 260 1.43 -1.52 -6.62
CA ASN A 260 0.80 -0.26 -7.04
C ASN A 260 -0.65 -0.46 -7.49
N ARG A 261 -0.92 -1.44 -8.34
CA ARG A 261 -2.27 -1.73 -8.82
C ARG A 261 -3.23 -2.08 -7.66
N ARG A 262 -2.81 -3.00 -6.78
CA ARG A 262 -3.62 -3.40 -5.60
C ARG A 262 -3.77 -2.26 -4.61
N GLY A 263 -2.73 -1.43 -4.41
CA GLY A 263 -2.78 -0.26 -3.55
C GLY A 263 -3.78 0.78 -4.04
N LYS A 264 -3.79 1.09 -5.34
CA LYS A 264 -4.79 1.98 -5.95
C LYS A 264 -6.21 1.43 -5.79
N GLN A 265 -6.41 0.13 -6.01
CA GLN A 265 -7.71 -0.53 -5.82
C GLN A 265 -8.18 -0.47 -4.36
N PHE A 266 -7.28 -0.77 -3.41
CA PHE A 266 -7.56 -0.72 -1.98
C PHE A 266 -7.97 0.69 -1.53
N VAL A 267 -7.21 1.70 -1.91
CA VAL A 267 -7.49 3.09 -1.54
C VAL A 267 -8.78 3.60 -2.19
N ASN A 268 -9.07 3.20 -3.42
CA ASN A 268 -10.33 3.56 -4.07
C ASN A 268 -11.53 2.91 -3.34
N ALA A 269 -11.46 1.62 -2.99
CA ALA A 269 -12.48 0.95 -2.20
C ALA A 269 -12.64 1.57 -0.80
N TRP A 270 -11.52 1.96 -0.17
CA TRP A 270 -11.58 2.70 1.10
C TRP A 270 -12.30 4.05 0.96
N CYS A 271 -12.18 4.72 -0.16
CA CYS A 271 -12.90 5.97 -0.43
C CYS A 271 -14.42 5.77 -0.67
N ASP A 272 -14.91 4.53 -0.77
CA ASP A 272 -16.34 4.19 -0.79
C ASP A 272 -16.92 3.97 0.61
N GLU A 273 -16.08 3.93 1.65
CA GLU A 273 -16.53 3.84 3.04
C GLU A 273 -16.90 5.23 3.58
N VAL A 274 -17.84 5.27 4.55
CA VAL A 274 -18.20 6.54 5.22
C VAL A 274 -17.01 7.06 6.02
N HIS A 275 -16.54 8.26 5.70
CA HIS A 275 -15.42 8.88 6.38
C HIS A 275 -15.78 9.28 7.81
N GLY A 276 -14.98 8.82 8.78
CA GLY A 276 -15.27 8.98 10.22
C GLY A 276 -15.48 10.43 10.69
N THR A 277 -14.82 11.39 10.06
CA THR A 277 -14.90 12.81 10.42
C THR A 277 -16.01 13.56 9.68
N THR A 278 -16.03 13.46 8.34
CA THR A 278 -16.96 14.22 7.50
C THR A 278 -18.35 13.59 7.45
N LYS A 279 -18.48 12.33 7.87
CA LYS A 279 -19.70 11.53 7.78
C LYS A 279 -20.24 11.40 6.35
N ARG A 280 -19.40 11.64 5.36
CA ARG A 280 -19.70 11.54 3.92
C ARG A 280 -18.82 10.43 3.31
N ILE A 281 -19.23 9.89 2.18
CA ILE A 281 -18.45 8.95 1.39
C ILE A 281 -17.51 9.76 0.49
N PRO A 282 -16.17 9.62 0.61
CA PRO A 282 -15.20 10.43 -0.14
C PRO A 282 -15.41 10.40 -1.65
N ASN A 283 -15.62 9.22 -2.25
CA ASN A 283 -15.85 9.10 -3.70
C ASN A 283 -17.10 9.85 -4.16
N GLN A 284 -18.20 9.79 -3.42
CA GLN A 284 -19.41 10.52 -3.74
C GLN A 284 -19.24 12.03 -3.60
N HIS A 285 -18.63 12.46 -2.48
CA HIS A 285 -18.34 13.89 -2.25
C HIS A 285 -17.41 14.44 -3.33
N TYR A 286 -16.37 13.70 -3.71
CA TYR A 286 -15.48 14.06 -4.79
C TYR A 286 -16.21 14.24 -6.12
N LEU A 287 -17.04 13.27 -6.53
CA LEU A 287 -17.74 13.32 -7.81
C LEU A 287 -18.77 14.46 -7.89
N LEU A 288 -19.46 14.73 -6.78
CA LEU A 288 -20.55 15.70 -6.74
C LEU A 288 -20.05 17.15 -6.62
N GLU A 289 -19.00 17.39 -5.85
CA GLU A 289 -18.63 18.75 -5.46
C GLU A 289 -17.19 19.13 -5.83
N GLU A 290 -16.21 18.21 -5.75
CA GLU A 290 -14.81 18.58 -5.85
C GLU A 290 -14.23 18.40 -7.25
N LYS A 291 -14.59 17.32 -7.96
CA LYS A 291 -14.06 17.02 -9.30
C LYS A 291 -14.23 18.14 -10.30
N GLN A 292 -15.36 18.85 -10.21
CA GLN A 292 -15.75 19.89 -11.19
C GLN A 292 -14.97 21.20 -11.02
N VAL A 293 -14.37 21.40 -9.84
CA VAL A 293 -13.64 22.63 -9.50
C VAL A 293 -12.10 22.43 -9.50
N LEU A 294 -11.64 21.19 -9.72
CA LEU A 294 -10.22 20.93 -9.91
C LEU A 294 -9.71 21.59 -11.20
N LEU A 295 -8.51 22.10 -11.17
CA LEU A 295 -7.82 22.58 -12.36
C LEU A 295 -7.56 21.41 -13.33
N PRO A 296 -7.56 21.69 -14.65
CA PRO A 296 -7.27 20.66 -15.65
C PRO A 296 -5.82 20.17 -15.52
N LEU A 297 -5.62 18.88 -15.79
CA LEU A 297 -4.30 18.31 -15.90
C LEU A 297 -3.57 18.88 -17.13
N PRO A 298 -2.24 19.09 -17.06
CA PRO A 298 -1.47 19.50 -18.22
C PRO A 298 -1.46 18.38 -19.28
N ASP A 299 -1.42 18.76 -20.57
CA ASP A 299 -1.40 17.82 -21.71
C ASP A 299 -0.17 16.91 -21.70
N THR A 300 0.92 17.37 -21.12
CA THR A 300 2.18 16.63 -21.05
C THR A 300 2.66 16.50 -19.61
N ARG A 301 3.36 15.41 -19.32
CA ARG A 301 3.99 15.23 -18.01
C ARG A 301 5.26 16.06 -17.90
N TYR A 302 5.51 16.66 -16.75
CA TYR A 302 6.76 17.34 -16.43
C TYR A 302 7.91 16.31 -16.39
N ARG A 303 9.02 16.66 -17.05
CA ARG A 303 10.20 15.79 -17.11
C ARG A 303 11.03 15.94 -15.83
N THR A 304 11.00 14.92 -15.00
CA THR A 304 11.72 14.87 -13.72
C THR A 304 13.15 14.36 -13.83
N ARG A 305 13.43 13.53 -14.84
CA ARG A 305 14.74 12.93 -15.09
C ARG A 305 15.18 13.11 -16.54
N GLN A 306 16.48 13.33 -16.72
CA GLN A 306 17.05 13.34 -18.06
C GLN A 306 17.06 11.94 -18.67
N LEU A 307 16.79 11.88 -19.97
CA LEU A 307 16.89 10.64 -20.74
C LEU A 307 18.36 10.29 -21.00
N GLN A 308 18.73 9.06 -20.71
CA GLN A 308 20.06 8.53 -20.98
C GLN A 308 20.05 7.70 -22.27
N LYS A 309 21.17 7.70 -23.01
CA LYS A 309 21.31 6.96 -24.27
C LYS A 309 21.94 5.60 -24.05
N ARG A 310 21.45 4.57 -24.74
CA ARG A 310 22.10 3.25 -24.83
C ARG A 310 21.90 2.66 -26.24
N ILE A 311 22.90 1.94 -26.72
CA ILE A 311 22.82 1.21 -27.95
C ILE A 311 22.34 -0.21 -27.67
N VAL A 312 21.44 -0.70 -28.50
CA VAL A 312 20.97 -2.08 -28.45
C VAL A 312 22.00 -2.97 -29.10
N SER A 313 22.45 -3.99 -28.39
CA SER A 313 23.47 -4.95 -28.91
C SER A 313 22.87 -5.89 -29.95
N ASN A 314 23.76 -6.60 -30.69
CA ASN A 314 23.37 -7.53 -31.76
C ASN A 314 22.55 -8.73 -31.26
N ASP A 315 22.66 -9.05 -29.95
CA ASP A 315 21.86 -10.08 -29.28
C ASP A 315 20.52 -9.56 -28.74
N SER A 316 20.12 -8.35 -29.18
CA SER A 316 18.84 -7.70 -28.82
C SER A 316 18.71 -7.33 -27.35
N PHE A 317 19.83 -6.94 -26.71
CA PHE A 317 19.83 -6.47 -25.32
C PHE A 317 20.21 -4.99 -25.21
N ILE A 318 19.66 -4.36 -24.18
CA ILE A 318 20.08 -3.07 -23.68
C ILE A 318 20.67 -3.23 -22.26
N SER A 319 21.82 -2.61 -22.00
CA SER A 319 22.50 -2.69 -20.71
C SER A 319 22.19 -1.45 -19.86
N ILE A 320 21.56 -1.64 -18.70
CA ILE A 320 21.18 -0.57 -17.76
C ILE A 320 21.59 -1.03 -16.35
N ASN A 321 22.37 -0.21 -15.64
CA ASN A 321 22.86 -0.48 -14.28
C ASN A 321 23.48 -1.88 -14.12
N SER A 322 24.35 -2.28 -15.05
CA SER A 322 25.01 -3.61 -15.12
C SER A 322 24.08 -4.80 -15.33
N ASN A 323 22.81 -4.56 -15.62
CA ASN A 323 21.83 -5.59 -15.97
C ASN A 323 21.51 -5.53 -17.47
N LYS A 324 21.14 -6.67 -18.05
CA LYS A 324 20.75 -6.79 -19.47
C LYS A 324 19.26 -7.04 -19.59
N TYR A 325 18.60 -6.31 -20.48
CA TYR A 325 17.17 -6.44 -20.75
C TYR A 325 16.97 -6.66 -22.23
N SER A 326 16.21 -7.69 -22.61
CA SER A 326 15.86 -7.88 -24.01
C SER A 326 14.91 -6.78 -24.49
N VAL A 327 15.08 -6.38 -25.75
CA VAL A 327 14.22 -5.44 -26.45
C VAL A 327 13.83 -6.02 -27.81
N PRO A 328 12.74 -5.56 -28.48
CA PRO A 328 12.35 -6.08 -29.76
C PRO A 328 13.48 -5.99 -30.80
N VAL A 329 13.65 -7.06 -31.60
CA VAL A 329 14.78 -7.24 -32.54
C VAL A 329 14.92 -6.09 -33.52
N ARG A 330 13.81 -5.44 -33.90
CA ARG A 330 13.80 -4.26 -34.78
C ARG A 330 14.64 -3.08 -34.30
N TYR A 331 15.02 -3.07 -33.02
CA TYR A 331 15.87 -2.03 -32.41
C TYR A 331 17.35 -2.42 -32.34
N VAL A 332 17.74 -3.60 -32.80
CA VAL A 332 19.15 -4.01 -32.84
C VAL A 332 20.00 -2.99 -33.60
N GLY A 333 21.13 -2.61 -33.01
CA GLY A 333 22.03 -1.59 -33.54
C GLY A 333 21.55 -0.14 -33.42
N ARG A 334 20.31 0.07 -32.95
CA ARG A 334 19.74 1.43 -32.76
C ARG A 334 20.06 1.96 -31.35
N THR A 335 20.12 3.27 -31.25
CA THR A 335 20.20 3.97 -29.95
C THR A 335 18.81 4.17 -29.45
N LEU A 336 18.55 3.73 -28.20
CA LEU A 336 17.34 4.04 -27.45
C LEU A 336 17.67 5.00 -26.29
N LEU A 337 16.68 5.80 -25.94
CA LEU A 337 16.70 6.63 -24.75
C LEU A 337 16.01 5.87 -23.63
N PHE A 338 16.46 6.06 -22.38
CA PHE A 338 15.82 5.45 -21.23
C PHE A 338 15.85 6.35 -20.00
N ARG A 339 14.92 6.10 -19.10
CA ARG A 339 14.94 6.58 -17.72
C ARG A 339 14.41 5.49 -16.78
N ILE A 340 14.78 5.59 -15.50
CA ILE A 340 14.24 4.72 -14.46
C ILE A 340 13.36 5.60 -13.57
N ILE A 341 12.08 5.26 -13.44
CA ILE A 341 11.13 5.93 -12.57
C ILE A 341 10.77 5.04 -11.39
N TYR A 342 10.50 5.66 -10.24
CA TYR A 342 10.18 4.99 -8.97
C TYR A 342 11.22 3.94 -8.53
N GLY A 343 12.44 3.97 -9.08
CA GLY A 343 13.50 3.01 -8.79
C GLY A 343 13.30 1.59 -9.33
N PHE A 344 12.14 1.28 -9.93
CA PHE A 344 11.82 -0.07 -10.40
C PHE A 344 11.32 -0.16 -11.84
N ARG A 345 10.88 0.93 -12.46
CA ARG A 345 10.35 0.92 -13.82
C ARG A 345 11.32 1.58 -14.80
N ILE A 346 11.75 0.85 -15.79
CA ILE A 346 12.57 1.34 -16.90
C ILE A 346 11.64 1.69 -18.05
N GLU A 347 11.67 2.92 -18.49
CA GLU A 347 10.96 3.37 -19.68
C GLU A 347 11.96 3.58 -20.80
N LEU A 348 11.70 2.96 -21.96
CA LEU A 348 12.51 3.08 -23.18
C LEU A 348 11.78 3.93 -24.21
N TYR A 349 12.52 4.76 -24.91
CA TYR A 349 12.03 5.67 -25.92
C TYR A 349 12.93 5.61 -27.16
N ASP A 350 12.39 5.94 -28.33
CA ASP A 350 13.19 6.20 -29.51
C ASP A 350 13.89 7.57 -29.43
N LEU A 351 14.66 7.93 -30.46
CA LEU A 351 15.35 9.23 -30.51
C LEU A 351 14.40 10.43 -30.68
N GLN A 352 13.15 10.19 -31.08
CA GLN A 352 12.07 11.18 -31.15
C GLN A 352 11.25 11.23 -29.86
N GLU A 353 11.73 10.56 -28.79
CA GLU A 353 11.09 10.47 -27.49
C GLU A 353 9.71 9.82 -27.47
N LYS A 354 9.40 9.01 -28.51
CA LYS A 354 8.20 8.18 -28.48
C LYS A 354 8.43 6.95 -27.60
N PRO A 355 7.46 6.57 -26.76
CA PRO A 355 7.58 5.40 -25.90
C PRO A 355 7.70 4.12 -26.74
N VAL A 356 8.69 3.31 -26.42
CA VAL A 356 8.99 2.02 -27.07
C VAL A 356 8.54 0.86 -26.21
N LEU A 357 8.94 0.86 -24.93
CA LEU A 357 8.74 -0.27 -24.03
C LEU A 357 8.89 0.19 -22.58
N SER A 358 8.14 -0.46 -21.68
CA SER A 358 8.31 -0.35 -20.24
C SER A 358 8.72 -1.70 -19.66
N LEU A 359 9.75 -1.72 -18.81
CA LEU A 359 10.32 -2.92 -18.21
C LEU A 359 10.44 -2.73 -16.70
N GLU A 360 10.36 -3.82 -15.95
CA GLU A 360 10.70 -3.81 -14.55
C GLU A 360 12.21 -3.94 -14.35
N ALA A 361 12.81 -3.05 -13.57
CA ALA A 361 14.22 -3.10 -13.24
C ALA A 361 14.55 -4.39 -12.45
N ALA A 362 15.65 -5.02 -12.79
CA ALA A 362 16.13 -6.20 -12.08
C ALA A 362 16.74 -5.82 -10.74
N ASP A 363 16.60 -6.70 -9.78
CA ASP A 363 17.27 -6.59 -8.50
C ASP A 363 18.75 -6.94 -8.62
N GLY A 364 19.59 -6.12 -7.99
CA GLY A 364 21.02 -6.35 -7.96
C GLY A 364 21.72 -6.02 -9.28
N LYS A 365 22.83 -6.71 -9.54
CA LYS A 365 23.68 -6.51 -10.70
C LYS A 365 23.87 -7.81 -11.48
N HIS A 366 24.25 -7.69 -12.75
CA HIS A 366 24.56 -8.80 -13.65
C HIS A 366 23.39 -9.77 -13.92
N THR A 367 22.17 -9.29 -13.76
CA THR A 367 20.95 -10.04 -14.09
C THR A 367 20.63 -9.87 -15.58
N VAL A 368 20.16 -10.96 -16.20
CA VAL A 368 19.68 -10.95 -17.58
C VAL A 368 18.18 -11.23 -17.56
N ARG A 369 17.38 -10.28 -18.04
CA ARG A 369 15.93 -10.43 -18.21
C ARG A 369 15.58 -10.57 -19.68
N VAL A 370 14.93 -11.67 -20.04
CA VAL A 370 14.55 -12.00 -21.42
C VAL A 370 13.02 -12.12 -21.50
N ASP A 371 12.46 -11.40 -22.45
CA ASP A 371 11.09 -11.62 -22.91
C ASP A 371 11.14 -12.28 -24.30
N GLY A 372 10.67 -13.52 -24.39
CA GLY A 372 10.66 -14.29 -25.65
C GLY A 372 9.83 -13.62 -26.76
N SER A 373 8.87 -12.77 -26.41
CA SER A 373 8.05 -12.03 -27.38
C SER A 373 8.87 -11.06 -28.23
N HIS A 374 10.01 -10.58 -27.70
CA HIS A 374 10.90 -9.65 -28.40
C HIS A 374 11.59 -10.27 -29.62
N TYR A 375 11.66 -11.62 -29.71
CA TYR A 375 12.32 -12.37 -30.76
C TYR A 375 11.36 -12.97 -31.79
N ARG A 376 10.06 -12.67 -31.73
CA ARG A 376 9.04 -13.23 -32.63
C ARG A 376 9.34 -13.01 -34.12
N GLU A 377 9.93 -11.85 -34.47
CA GLU A 377 10.25 -11.50 -35.86
C GLU A 377 11.34 -12.41 -36.47
N ILE A 378 12.17 -13.03 -35.60
CA ILE A 378 13.24 -13.94 -36.02
C ILE A 378 13.05 -15.36 -35.46
N ALA A 379 11.90 -15.65 -34.82
CA ALA A 379 11.61 -16.94 -34.24
C ALA A 379 11.80 -18.12 -35.21
N PRO A 380 11.46 -18.02 -36.52
CA PRO A 380 11.75 -19.06 -37.46
C PRO A 380 13.26 -19.30 -37.70
N GLN A 381 14.10 -18.26 -37.49
CA GLN A 381 15.55 -18.33 -37.65
C GLN A 381 16.29 -18.73 -36.38
N VAL A 382 15.66 -18.55 -35.20
CA VAL A 382 16.24 -18.75 -33.85
C VAL A 382 15.63 -19.95 -33.13
N SER A 383 15.00 -20.87 -33.83
CA SER A 383 14.66 -22.21 -33.31
C SER A 383 15.94 -22.99 -32.91
N THR A 384 16.69 -22.47 -31.92
CA THR A 384 18.06 -22.92 -31.72
C THR A 384 18.58 -22.85 -30.30
N SER A 385 17.73 -22.95 -29.30
CA SER A 385 18.23 -23.40 -28.00
C SER A 385 18.65 -24.85 -28.13
N ILE A 386 19.83 -25.18 -27.61
CA ILE A 386 20.33 -26.59 -27.64
C ILE A 386 19.28 -27.59 -27.16
N PRO A 387 18.53 -27.34 -26.11
CA PRO A 387 17.40 -28.21 -25.69
C PRO A 387 16.24 -28.31 -26.70
N GLN A 388 15.95 -27.23 -27.43
CA GLN A 388 14.90 -27.24 -28.44
C GLN A 388 15.34 -28.03 -29.69
N ILE A 389 16.53 -27.76 -30.21
CA ILE A 389 17.10 -28.55 -31.33
C ILE A 389 17.14 -30.04 -31.02
N ARG A 390 17.50 -30.42 -29.79
CA ARG A 390 17.47 -31.82 -29.34
C ARG A 390 16.08 -32.42 -29.37
N ARG A 391 15.10 -31.69 -28.85
CA ARG A 391 13.70 -32.14 -28.87
C ARG A 391 13.19 -32.28 -30.30
N ASP A 392 13.31 -31.24 -31.11
CA ASP A 392 12.85 -31.23 -32.49
C ASP A 392 13.51 -32.36 -33.28
N PHE A 393 14.79 -32.63 -33.04
CA PHE A 393 15.52 -33.71 -33.69
C PHE A 393 15.05 -35.10 -33.25
N THR A 394 14.81 -35.30 -31.95
CA THR A 394 14.33 -36.59 -31.42
C THR A 394 12.85 -36.86 -31.72
N GLU A 395 12.04 -35.82 -31.88
CA GLU A 395 10.65 -35.96 -32.34
C GLU A 395 10.56 -36.23 -33.84
N ARG A 396 11.49 -35.69 -34.60
CA ARG A 396 11.48 -35.81 -36.05
C ARG A 396 12.09 -37.13 -36.56
N PHE A 397 13.08 -37.66 -35.85
CA PHE A 397 13.80 -38.90 -36.21
C PHE A 397 13.65 -39.98 -35.14
N SER A 398 13.18 -41.15 -35.53
CA SER A 398 12.95 -42.25 -34.62
C SER A 398 14.21 -42.69 -33.87
N ASN A 399 15.37 -42.60 -34.51
CA ASN A 399 16.68 -42.85 -33.90
C ASN A 399 17.42 -41.62 -33.42
N GLY A 400 16.76 -40.45 -33.34
CA GLY A 400 17.34 -39.15 -32.98
C GLY A 400 18.11 -39.15 -31.69
N GLN A 401 17.57 -39.76 -30.64
CA GLN A 401 18.24 -39.85 -29.32
C GLN A 401 19.54 -40.64 -29.41
N ARG A 402 19.51 -41.79 -30.06
CA ARG A 402 20.71 -42.64 -30.28
C ARG A 402 21.80 -41.94 -31.08
N TYR A 403 21.38 -41.19 -32.11
CA TYR A 403 22.29 -40.37 -32.89
C TYR A 403 22.97 -39.30 -32.07
N LEU A 404 22.22 -38.55 -31.28
CA LEU A 404 22.74 -37.47 -30.40
C LEU A 404 23.76 -38.02 -29.38
N GLU A 405 23.50 -39.18 -28.80
CA GLU A 405 24.41 -39.86 -27.86
C GLU A 405 25.71 -40.31 -28.56
N ALA A 406 25.60 -40.88 -29.74
CA ALA A 406 26.75 -41.29 -30.54
C ALA A 406 27.56 -40.10 -31.04
N ALA A 407 26.89 -39.04 -31.49
CA ALA A 407 27.49 -37.80 -31.92
C ALA A 407 28.23 -37.08 -30.80
N ALA A 408 27.71 -37.10 -29.58
CA ALA A 408 28.36 -36.51 -28.40
C ALA A 408 29.68 -37.14 -28.03
N ARG A 409 29.90 -38.43 -28.45
CA ARG A 409 31.18 -39.14 -28.26
C ARG A 409 32.23 -38.76 -29.32
N LYS A 410 31.79 -38.30 -30.47
CA LYS A 410 32.68 -38.06 -31.63
C LYS A 410 32.89 -36.56 -31.96
N PHE A 411 31.96 -35.71 -31.62
CA PHE A 411 31.99 -34.30 -32.02
C PHE A 411 31.87 -33.37 -30.81
N SER A 412 32.56 -32.26 -30.84
CA SER A 412 32.48 -31.22 -29.81
C SER A 412 31.12 -30.50 -29.75
N GLN A 413 30.38 -30.51 -30.86
CA GLN A 413 29.08 -29.85 -30.99
C GLN A 413 28.03 -30.74 -31.68
N PRO A 414 27.53 -31.80 -31.02
CA PRO A 414 26.60 -32.77 -31.62
C PRO A 414 25.27 -32.14 -32.07
N THR A 415 24.81 -31.11 -31.39
CA THR A 415 23.57 -30.38 -31.71
C THR A 415 23.69 -29.59 -33.03
N HIS A 416 24.89 -29.15 -33.38
CA HIS A 416 25.13 -28.49 -34.66
C HIS A 416 24.98 -29.45 -35.86
N HIS A 417 25.38 -30.70 -35.68
CA HIS A 417 25.18 -31.75 -36.72
C HIS A 417 23.70 -32.10 -36.86
N ALA A 418 22.98 -32.27 -35.74
CA ALA A 418 21.52 -32.52 -35.72
C ALA A 418 20.76 -31.42 -36.47
N ARG A 419 21.13 -30.15 -36.23
CA ARG A 419 20.54 -29.01 -36.94
C ARG A 419 20.81 -29.05 -38.45
N LYS A 420 22.01 -29.40 -38.85
CA LYS A 420 22.33 -29.54 -40.30
C LYS A 420 21.53 -30.65 -40.97
N ILE A 421 21.32 -31.79 -40.28
CA ILE A 421 20.53 -32.89 -40.80
C ILE A 421 19.07 -32.46 -40.99
N MET A 422 18.48 -31.78 -39.99
CA MET A 422 17.12 -31.25 -40.13
C MET A 422 16.99 -30.27 -41.30
N LEU A 423 17.97 -29.37 -41.47
CA LEU A 423 17.99 -28.41 -42.57
C LEU A 423 18.15 -29.10 -43.95
N LEU A 424 18.94 -30.18 -44.04
CA LEU A 424 19.08 -30.97 -45.27
C LEU A 424 17.74 -31.68 -45.58
N GLN A 425 17.08 -32.25 -44.59
CA GLN A 425 15.77 -32.87 -44.79
C GLN A 425 14.72 -31.86 -45.26
N ASP A 426 14.68 -30.64 -44.66
CA ASP A 426 13.78 -29.58 -45.08
C ASP A 426 14.04 -29.10 -46.55
N LEU A 427 15.31 -29.13 -46.99
CA LEU A 427 15.68 -28.68 -48.33
C LEU A 427 15.37 -29.71 -49.41
N TYR A 428 15.46 -31.01 -49.10
CA TYR A 428 15.39 -32.07 -50.10
C TYR A 428 14.13 -32.92 -50.03
N ASP A 429 13.26 -32.66 -48.98
CA ASP A 429 12.01 -33.40 -48.77
C ASP A 429 12.17 -34.93 -48.87
N ASP A 430 13.34 -35.44 -48.43
CA ASP A 430 13.76 -36.80 -48.62
C ASP A 430 13.47 -37.65 -47.38
N PRO A 431 12.56 -38.64 -47.45
CA PRO A 431 12.21 -39.46 -46.30
C PRO A 431 13.26 -40.49 -45.90
N VAL A 432 14.42 -40.54 -46.57
CA VAL A 432 15.44 -41.61 -46.46
C VAL A 432 16.43 -41.38 -45.29
N LEU A 433 16.31 -40.39 -44.48
CA LEU A 433 17.23 -40.10 -43.37
C LEU A 433 16.77 -40.65 -42.00
N ASP A 434 15.79 -41.53 -41.99
CA ASP A 434 15.30 -42.16 -40.78
C ASP A 434 16.23 -43.29 -40.25
#